data_a85af24b2bfef9099f1f043bf4d5e8b0
#
_entry.id   a85af24b2bfef9099f1f043bf4d5e8b0
#
_cell.length_a   1.000
_cell.length_b   1.000
_cell.length_c   1.000
_cell.angle_alpha   90.00
_cell.angle_beta   90.00
_cell.angle_gamma   90.00
#
_symmetry.space_group_name_H-M   'P 1'
#
loop_
_entity.id
_entity.type
_entity.pdbx_description
1 polymer ?
#
loop_
_entity_poly.entity_id
_entity_poly.type
_entity_poly.pdbx_seq_one_letter_code
_entity_poly.pdbx_strand_id
1 'polypeptide(L)'
;MRRIQEYMVKHTRLGIPVFTVAEALHGSVHEGSTIYPQNIALASTFNPELAYRRAAEISKELHYQGICQILAPCIDVVRDLRWGRVEESYGEDPFLNGISLMKRQKAIWTTEYPLC
;
A
#
# COMPACT_ATOMS: atom_id res chain seq x y z
N MET A 1 -12.05 14.72 -0.89
CA MET A 1 -11.76 14.23 -2.27
C MET A 1 -12.89 14.52 -3.26
N ARG A 2 -14.15 14.18 -2.98
CA ARG A 2 -15.31 14.37 -3.91
C ARG A 2 -15.42 15.75 -4.57
N ARG A 3 -15.30 16.84 -3.81
CA ARG A 3 -15.36 18.23 -4.35
C ARG A 3 -14.26 18.52 -5.35
N ILE A 4 -13.06 18.00 -5.15
CA ILE A 4 -11.92 18.16 -6.08
C ILE A 4 -12.22 17.44 -7.38
N GLN A 5 -12.66 16.18 -7.32
CA GLN A 5 -13.03 15.42 -8.51
C GLN A 5 -14.13 16.10 -9.32
N GLU A 6 -15.17 16.55 -8.63
CA GLU A 6 -16.27 17.28 -9.27
C GLU A 6 -15.79 18.55 -9.97
N TYR A 7 -14.93 19.34 -9.32
CA TYR A 7 -14.34 20.53 -9.92
C TYR A 7 -13.51 20.18 -11.16
N MET A 8 -12.65 19.19 -11.08
CA MET A 8 -11.79 18.78 -12.20
C MET A 8 -12.59 18.31 -13.41
N VAL A 9 -13.63 17.52 -13.18
CA VAL A 9 -14.48 17.01 -14.27
C VAL A 9 -15.36 18.08 -14.88
N LYS A 10 -15.95 18.98 -14.06
CA LYS A 10 -16.94 19.96 -14.54
C LYS A 10 -16.36 21.31 -14.94
N HIS A 11 -15.21 21.71 -14.38
CA HIS A 11 -14.70 23.07 -14.49
C HIS A 11 -13.30 23.17 -15.10
N THR A 12 -12.73 22.05 -15.60
CA THR A 12 -11.48 22.10 -16.35
C THR A 12 -11.70 21.81 -17.83
N ARG A 13 -10.75 22.26 -18.65
CA ARG A 13 -10.84 22.14 -20.12
C ARG A 13 -10.99 20.70 -20.62
N LEU A 14 -10.35 19.73 -19.97
CA LEU A 14 -10.30 18.34 -20.40
C LEU A 14 -11.29 17.45 -19.65
N GLY A 15 -11.82 17.90 -18.52
CA GLY A 15 -12.73 17.09 -17.70
C GLY A 15 -12.08 15.82 -17.12
N ILE A 16 -10.76 15.80 -16.97
CA ILE A 16 -10.03 14.62 -16.46
C ILE A 16 -10.03 14.65 -14.93
N PRO A 17 -10.48 13.58 -14.25
CA PRO A 17 -10.44 13.51 -12.81
C PRO A 17 -9.00 13.46 -12.27
N VAL A 18 -8.81 13.82 -11.02
CA VAL A 18 -7.52 13.71 -10.33
C VAL A 18 -7.20 12.24 -10.08
N PHE A 19 -6.00 11.83 -10.43
CA PHE A 19 -5.43 10.55 -10.06
C PHE A 19 -4.72 10.70 -8.72
N THR A 20 -5.30 10.13 -7.68
CA THR A 20 -4.87 10.31 -6.30
C THR A 20 -3.84 9.27 -5.90
N VAL A 21 -2.74 9.71 -5.33
CA VAL A 21 -1.61 8.87 -4.94
C VAL A 21 -1.32 9.06 -3.45
N ALA A 22 -0.99 7.99 -2.75
CA ALA A 22 -0.56 8.05 -1.36
C ALA A 22 0.53 7.02 -1.05
N GLU A 23 1.26 7.25 0.04
CA GLU A 23 2.06 6.23 0.70
C GLU A 23 1.15 5.28 1.48
N ALA A 24 1.47 4.02 1.52
CA ALA A 24 0.77 3.05 2.36
C ALA A 24 1.61 1.78 2.58
N LEU A 25 2.85 1.95 3.00
CA LEU A 25 3.76 0.84 3.29
C LEU A 25 3.18 -0.11 4.33
N HIS A 26 2.64 0.45 5.40
CA HIS A 26 2.05 -0.32 6.50
C HIS A 26 0.76 0.32 7.06
N GLY A 27 0.05 1.06 6.24
CA GLY A 27 -1.21 1.76 6.54
C GLY A 27 -1.21 3.15 5.92
N SER A 28 -2.38 3.75 5.80
CA SER A 28 -2.53 5.13 5.35
C SER A 28 -2.20 6.10 6.49
N VAL A 29 -1.27 7.05 6.25
CA VAL A 29 -0.89 8.05 7.26
C VAL A 29 -1.86 9.23 7.22
N HIS A 30 -3.12 8.96 7.54
CA HIS A 30 -4.18 9.96 7.65
C HIS A 30 -4.88 9.85 9.00
N GLU A 31 -5.45 10.93 9.45
CA GLU A 31 -6.26 10.93 10.67
C GLU A 31 -7.41 9.92 10.57
N GLY A 32 -7.55 9.07 11.59
CA GLY A 32 -8.57 8.01 11.64
C GLY A 32 -8.20 6.71 10.90
N SER A 33 -7.03 6.64 10.24
CA SER A 33 -6.56 5.42 9.59
C SER A 33 -5.81 4.51 10.55
N THR A 34 -5.80 3.22 10.24
CA THR A 34 -5.07 2.21 11.00
C THR A 34 -3.62 2.13 10.55
N ILE A 35 -2.70 2.21 11.51
CA ILE A 35 -1.27 1.97 11.30
C ILE A 35 -0.95 0.54 11.74
N TYR A 36 -0.39 -0.22 10.83
CA TYR A 36 0.02 -1.61 11.04
C TYR A 36 1.52 -1.69 11.34
N PRO A 37 2.01 -2.83 11.86
CA PRO A 37 3.46 -3.07 11.98
C PRO A 37 4.18 -2.89 10.65
N GLN A 38 5.44 -2.45 10.70
CA GLN A 38 6.32 -2.32 9.53
C GLN A 38 6.50 -3.65 8.79
N ASN A 39 6.96 -3.60 7.54
CA ASN A 39 7.12 -4.80 6.72
C ASN A 39 8.14 -5.79 7.31
N ILE A 40 9.24 -5.29 7.88
CA ILE A 40 10.23 -6.15 8.54
C ILE A 40 9.65 -6.91 9.73
N ALA A 41 8.80 -6.26 10.53
CA ALA A 41 8.12 -6.90 11.65
C ALA A 41 7.11 -7.95 11.17
N LEU A 42 6.41 -7.68 10.07
CA LEU A 42 5.52 -8.65 9.45
C LEU A 42 6.29 -9.86 8.90
N ALA A 43 7.42 -9.62 8.23
CA ALA A 43 8.28 -10.67 7.70
C ALA A 43 8.83 -11.59 8.80
N SER A 44 9.15 -11.04 9.97
CA SER A 44 9.63 -11.80 11.14
C SER A 44 8.62 -12.83 11.66
N THR A 45 7.36 -12.74 11.24
CA THR A 45 6.37 -13.77 11.56
C THR A 45 6.50 -15.02 10.69
N PHE A 46 7.22 -14.96 9.59
CA PHE A 46 7.31 -16.01 8.55
C PHE A 46 5.94 -16.48 8.04
N ASN A 47 4.92 -15.62 8.14
CA ASN A 47 3.55 -15.91 7.72
C ASN A 47 3.09 -14.96 6.60
N PRO A 48 3.28 -15.32 5.32
CA PRO A 48 2.89 -14.48 4.19
C PRO A 48 1.38 -14.20 4.10
N GLU A 49 0.54 -15.02 4.74
CA GLU A 49 -0.91 -14.77 4.77
C GLU A 49 -1.26 -13.51 5.55
N LEU A 50 -0.45 -13.13 6.53
CA LEU A 50 -0.61 -11.84 7.22
C LEU A 50 -0.35 -10.65 6.28
N ALA A 51 0.56 -10.81 5.31
CA ALA A 51 0.78 -9.77 4.29
C ALA A 51 -0.47 -9.57 3.42
N TYR A 52 -1.15 -10.67 3.04
CA TYR A 52 -2.42 -10.60 2.34
C TYR A 52 -3.49 -9.88 3.16
N ARG A 53 -3.74 -10.32 4.38
CA ARG A 53 -4.79 -9.77 5.26
C ARG A 53 -4.58 -8.30 5.55
N ARG A 54 -3.35 -7.91 5.91
CA ARG A 54 -3.00 -6.50 6.15
C ARG A 54 -3.24 -5.66 4.89
N ALA A 55 -2.81 -6.13 3.72
CA ALA A 55 -2.99 -5.40 2.48
C ALA A 55 -4.46 -5.24 2.09
N ALA A 56 -5.30 -6.23 2.36
CA ALA A 56 -6.73 -6.16 2.14
C ALA A 56 -7.40 -5.06 2.98
N GLU A 57 -7.05 -4.98 4.27
CA GLU A 57 -7.58 -3.93 5.15
C GLU A 57 -7.08 -2.53 4.74
N ILE A 58 -5.79 -2.39 4.40
CA ILE A 58 -5.25 -1.12 3.90
C ILE A 58 -5.96 -0.71 2.60
N SER A 59 -6.15 -1.64 1.67
CA SER A 59 -6.83 -1.35 0.40
C SER A 59 -8.26 -0.84 0.63
N LYS A 60 -8.98 -1.44 1.56
CA LYS A 60 -10.32 -1.00 1.96
C LYS A 60 -10.32 0.43 2.51
N GLU A 61 -9.42 0.76 3.44
CA GLU A 61 -9.32 2.11 3.99
C GLU A 61 -9.01 3.14 2.89
N LEU A 62 -8.03 2.85 2.04
CA LEU A 62 -7.61 3.73 0.94
C LEU A 62 -8.73 3.94 -0.09
N HIS A 63 -9.49 2.90 -0.41
CA HIS A 63 -10.63 3.00 -1.30
C HIS A 63 -11.66 4.03 -0.77
N TYR A 64 -12.03 3.95 0.52
CA TYR A 64 -12.94 4.92 1.12
C TYR A 64 -12.37 6.33 1.21
N GLN A 65 -11.04 6.48 1.24
CA GLN A 65 -10.36 7.78 1.16
C GLN A 65 -10.30 8.33 -0.27
N GLY A 66 -10.63 7.52 -1.27
CA GLY A 66 -10.56 7.88 -2.69
C GLY A 66 -9.15 7.92 -3.22
N ILE A 67 -8.26 7.06 -2.72
CA ILE A 67 -6.89 6.87 -3.20
C ILE A 67 -6.90 5.82 -4.30
N CYS A 68 -6.30 6.15 -5.45
CA CYS A 68 -6.25 5.30 -6.62
C CYS A 68 -4.95 4.50 -6.76
N GLN A 69 -3.86 5.05 -6.26
CA GLN A 69 -2.54 4.41 -6.33
C GLN A 69 -1.78 4.55 -5.02
N ILE A 70 -0.99 3.54 -4.71
CA ILE A 70 -0.05 3.57 -3.59
C ILE A 70 1.39 3.44 -4.08
N LEU A 71 2.31 4.15 -3.40
CA LEU A 71 3.75 4.06 -3.63
C LEU A 71 4.37 3.00 -2.69
N ALA A 72 3.85 1.80 -2.80
CA ALA A 72 4.22 0.65 -1.96
C ALA A 72 3.96 -0.66 -2.71
N PRO A 73 4.62 -1.76 -2.34
CA PRO A 73 5.60 -1.94 -1.26
C PRO A 73 7.02 -1.57 -1.65
N CYS A 74 7.92 -1.45 -0.66
CA CYS A 74 9.35 -1.50 -0.87
C CYS A 74 9.74 -2.95 -1.15
N ILE A 75 10.28 -3.22 -2.35
CA ILE A 75 10.60 -4.57 -2.84
C ILE A 75 12.08 -4.92 -2.74
N ASP A 76 12.86 -4.01 -2.19
CA ASP A 76 14.29 -4.16 -2.06
C ASP A 76 14.65 -5.26 -1.05
N VAL A 77 15.67 -6.05 -1.40
CA VAL A 77 16.26 -7.03 -0.50
C VAL A 77 17.35 -6.36 0.32
N VAL A 78 17.27 -6.43 1.63
CA VAL A 78 18.26 -5.84 2.54
C VAL A 78 19.61 -6.51 2.34
N ARG A 79 20.65 -5.72 2.09
CA ARG A 79 22.04 -6.17 1.99
C ARG A 79 22.94 -5.52 3.03
N ASP A 80 22.58 -4.34 3.50
CA ASP A 80 23.35 -3.55 4.45
C ASP A 80 22.39 -2.85 5.41
N LEU A 81 22.55 -3.09 6.71
CA LEU A 81 21.68 -2.54 7.76
C LEU A 81 21.85 -1.01 7.94
N ARG A 82 22.86 -0.40 7.32
CA ARG A 82 23.03 1.07 7.27
C ARG A 82 22.05 1.75 6.31
N TRP A 83 21.42 0.98 5.43
CA TRP A 83 20.37 1.51 4.56
C TRP A 83 19.16 1.98 5.36
N GLY A 84 18.76 3.25 5.18
CA GLY A 84 17.75 3.92 6.01
C GLY A 84 16.31 3.42 5.84
N ARG A 85 16.05 2.46 4.91
CA ARG A 85 14.71 1.93 4.62
C ARG A 85 14.57 0.43 4.91
N VAL A 86 15.43 -0.12 5.75
CA VAL A 86 15.41 -1.55 6.13
C VAL A 86 14.05 -1.97 6.67
N GLU A 87 13.44 -1.15 7.50
CA GLU A 87 12.15 -1.42 8.15
C GLU A 87 10.97 -1.53 7.16
N GLU A 88 11.09 -0.89 6.01
CA GLU A 88 10.06 -0.90 4.96
C GLU A 88 10.10 -2.16 4.10
N SER A 89 11.21 -2.90 4.13
CA SER A 89 11.42 -4.14 3.37
C SER A 89 10.93 -5.37 4.13
N TYR A 90 10.90 -6.51 3.45
CA TYR A 90 10.61 -7.82 4.09
C TYR A 90 11.89 -8.55 4.53
N GLY A 91 13.05 -7.88 4.55
CA GLY A 91 14.31 -8.41 5.04
C GLY A 91 15.30 -8.84 3.96
N GLU A 92 16.25 -9.68 4.35
CA GLU A 92 17.40 -10.10 3.54
C GLU A 92 17.14 -11.34 2.65
N ASP A 93 16.06 -12.09 2.92
CA ASP A 93 15.71 -13.29 2.18
C ASP A 93 14.87 -12.94 0.94
N PRO A 94 15.38 -13.14 -0.28
CA PRO A 94 14.64 -12.84 -1.50
C PRO A 94 13.41 -13.74 -1.70
N PHE A 95 13.41 -14.96 -1.17
CA PHE A 95 12.27 -15.86 -1.27
C PHE A 95 11.10 -15.38 -0.39
N LEU A 96 11.38 -15.03 0.86
CA LEU A 96 10.38 -14.46 1.78
C LEU A 96 9.83 -13.13 1.25
N ASN A 97 10.70 -12.27 0.71
CA ASN A 97 10.31 -11.05 0.02
C ASN A 97 9.31 -11.36 -1.12
N GLY A 98 9.68 -12.27 -2.01
CA GLY A 98 8.87 -12.62 -3.18
C GLY A 98 7.48 -13.14 -2.80
N ILE A 99 7.39 -14.07 -1.85
CA ILE A 99 6.11 -14.62 -1.38
C ILE A 99 5.24 -13.54 -0.72
N SER A 100 5.83 -12.73 0.15
CA SER A 100 5.11 -11.65 0.85
C SER A 100 4.57 -10.61 -0.13
N LEU A 101 5.35 -10.27 -1.14
CA LEU A 101 4.95 -9.35 -2.22
C LEU A 101 3.80 -9.91 -3.05
N MET A 102 3.89 -11.17 -3.48
CA MET A 102 2.81 -11.81 -4.24
C MET A 102 1.49 -11.83 -3.46
N LYS A 103 1.55 -12.13 -2.17
CA LYS A 103 0.38 -12.14 -1.29
C LYS A 103 -0.22 -10.74 -1.13
N ARG A 104 0.62 -9.73 -0.91
CA ARG A 104 0.19 -8.33 -0.85
C ARG A 104 -0.45 -7.88 -2.16
N GLN A 105 0.19 -8.13 -3.28
CA GLN A 105 -0.30 -7.73 -4.60
C GLN A 105 -1.64 -8.40 -4.92
N LYS A 106 -1.74 -9.70 -4.63
CA LYS A 106 -3.00 -10.43 -4.79
C LYS A 106 -4.13 -9.77 -3.98
N ALA A 107 -3.88 -9.38 -2.73
CA ALA A 107 -4.87 -8.73 -1.90
C ALA A 107 -5.41 -7.44 -2.55
N ILE A 108 -4.51 -6.57 -3.03
CA ILE A 108 -4.88 -5.30 -3.64
C ILE A 108 -5.76 -5.49 -4.88
N TRP A 109 -5.52 -6.53 -5.67
CA TRP A 109 -6.26 -6.77 -6.92
C TRP A 109 -7.52 -7.62 -6.78
N THR A 110 -7.64 -8.42 -5.72
CA THR A 110 -8.74 -9.38 -5.56
C THR A 110 -9.71 -9.05 -4.44
N THR A 111 -9.48 -7.97 -3.70
CA THR A 111 -10.43 -7.50 -2.69
C THR A 111 -11.66 -6.87 -3.34
N GLU A 112 -12.75 -6.76 -2.59
CA GLU A 112 -13.95 -6.00 -2.98
C GLU A 112 -13.66 -4.49 -3.15
N TYR A 113 -12.48 -4.04 -2.72
CA TYR A 113 -12.03 -2.64 -2.70
C TYR A 113 -10.71 -2.49 -3.48
N PRO A 114 -10.67 -2.81 -4.78
CA PRO A 114 -9.46 -2.60 -5.56
C PRO A 114 -9.14 -1.12 -5.66
N LEU A 115 -7.86 -0.79 -5.69
CA LEU A 115 -7.42 0.54 -6.07
C LEU A 115 -7.67 0.73 -7.58
N CYS A 116 -8.00 1.93 -7.98
CA CYS A 116 -8.41 2.26 -9.36
C CYS A 116 -7.38 1.84 -10.41
#